data_7674d5b0a3b72d807201302dd11005cf
#
_entry.id   7674d5b0a3b72d807201302dd11005cf
#
_cell.length_a   1.000
_cell.length_b   1.000
_cell.length_c   1.000
_cell.angle_alpha   90.00
_cell.angle_beta   90.00
_cell.angle_gamma   90.00
#
_symmetry.space_group_name_H-M   'P 1'
#
loop_
_entity.id
_entity.type
_entity.pdbx_description
1 polymer ?
#
loop_
_entity_poly.entity_id
_entity_poly.type
_entity_poly.pdbx_seq_one_letter_code
_entity_poly.pdbx_strand_id
1 'polypeptide(L)'
;MRIAIGSLQCEGNSLTPVLTRKADFDLAYGPDMLAKLQIAELLEEKQIEVVPTLYAHALPGGPVAKADYLELAGGIVDGVPVEGIDGVWLYLHGAMCVEGIGSGEAY
;
A
#
# COMPACT_ATOMS: atom_id res chain seq x y z
N MET A 1 -10.65 -1.80 19.57
CA MET A 1 -9.77 -2.55 18.63
C MET A 1 -8.91 -1.55 17.87
N ARG A 2 -7.65 -1.82 17.77
CA ARG A 2 -6.68 -0.96 17.10
C ARG A 2 -6.07 -1.68 15.90
N ILE A 3 -6.24 -1.12 14.70
CA ILE A 3 -5.86 -1.75 13.43
C ILE A 3 -4.89 -0.86 12.66
N ALA A 4 -3.77 -1.40 12.24
CA ALA A 4 -2.87 -0.73 11.30
C ALA A 4 -3.39 -0.97 9.88
N ILE A 5 -3.36 0.08 9.04
CA ILE A 5 -3.87 0.04 7.67
C ILE A 5 -2.78 0.47 6.70
N GLY A 6 -2.61 -0.31 5.64
CA GLY A 6 -1.73 0.02 4.55
C GLY A 6 -2.33 -0.37 3.21
N SER A 7 -1.94 0.31 2.15
CA SER A 7 -2.41 -0.01 0.80
C SER A 7 -1.31 0.26 -0.22
N LEU A 8 -1.04 -0.73 -1.07
CA LEU A 8 -0.07 -0.62 -2.15
C LEU A 8 -0.63 -1.36 -3.35
N GLN A 9 -0.99 -0.63 -4.40
CA GLN A 9 -1.66 -1.18 -5.56
C GLN A 9 -1.06 -0.68 -6.86
N CYS A 10 -0.73 -1.61 -7.73
CA CYS A 10 -0.39 -1.38 -9.12
C CYS A 10 -0.64 -2.67 -9.90
N GLU A 11 -1.39 -2.58 -10.99
CA GLU A 11 -1.52 -3.71 -11.90
C GLU A 11 -0.35 -3.68 -12.88
N GLY A 12 0.56 -4.65 -12.76
CA GLY A 12 1.78 -4.69 -13.56
C GLY A 12 1.69 -5.62 -14.76
N ASN A 13 2.35 -5.22 -15.86
CA ASN A 13 2.54 -6.04 -17.04
C ASN A 13 4.05 -6.22 -17.25
N SER A 14 4.54 -7.44 -17.05
CA SER A 14 5.97 -7.74 -17.18
C SER A 14 6.52 -7.57 -18.62
N LEU A 15 5.64 -7.51 -19.61
CA LEU A 15 6.02 -7.31 -21.02
C LEU A 15 6.15 -5.83 -21.40
N THR A 16 5.69 -4.93 -20.55
CA THR A 16 5.82 -3.49 -20.78
C THR A 16 7.23 -3.04 -20.44
N PRO A 17 7.96 -2.37 -21.39
CA PRO A 17 9.37 -2.04 -21.19
C PRO A 17 9.62 -0.88 -20.22
N VAL A 18 8.61 -0.07 -19.94
CA VAL A 18 8.75 1.10 -19.07
C VAL A 18 8.35 0.72 -17.65
N LEU A 19 9.26 0.93 -16.68
CA LEU A 19 9.00 0.65 -15.28
C LEU A 19 8.05 1.68 -14.67
N THR A 20 7.21 1.21 -13.74
CA THR A 20 6.43 2.09 -12.88
C THR A 20 7.33 2.57 -11.74
N ARG A 21 7.41 3.87 -11.54
CA ARG A 21 8.26 4.52 -10.54
C ARG A 21 7.43 5.07 -9.39
N LYS A 22 8.09 5.39 -8.28
CA LYS A 22 7.43 6.03 -7.12
C LYS A 22 6.64 7.28 -7.52
N ALA A 23 7.18 8.09 -8.43
CA ALA A 23 6.53 9.30 -8.92
C ALA A 23 5.20 9.04 -9.65
N ASP A 24 4.96 7.82 -10.11
CA ASP A 24 3.72 7.43 -10.78
C ASP A 24 2.60 7.06 -9.80
N PHE A 25 2.92 6.94 -8.51
CA PHE A 25 1.95 6.59 -7.49
C PHE A 25 1.28 7.83 -6.90
N ASP A 26 -0.04 7.73 -6.70
CA ASP A 26 -0.77 8.64 -5.85
C ASP A 26 -0.50 8.22 -4.40
N LEU A 27 0.15 9.08 -3.65
CA LEU A 27 0.59 8.79 -2.28
C LEU A 27 -0.25 9.55 -1.26
N ALA A 28 -0.56 8.88 -0.15
CA ALA A 28 -1.17 9.51 1.00
C ALA A 28 -0.63 8.88 2.28
N TYR A 29 -0.51 9.67 3.33
CA TYR A 29 0.00 9.26 4.63
C TYR A 29 -0.97 9.70 5.72
N GLY A 30 -0.94 8.98 6.84
CA GLY A 30 -1.73 9.36 8.00
C GLY A 30 -3.23 9.45 7.69
N PRO A 31 -3.94 10.41 8.28
CA PRO A 31 -5.40 10.53 8.10
C PRO A 31 -5.85 10.72 6.66
N ASP A 32 -5.01 11.30 5.80
CA ASP A 32 -5.36 11.54 4.39
C ASP A 32 -5.62 10.24 3.64
N MET A 33 -4.96 9.14 4.01
CA MET A 33 -5.19 7.86 3.36
C MET A 33 -6.58 7.27 3.65
N LEU A 34 -7.18 7.60 4.77
CA LEU A 34 -8.53 7.15 5.10
C LEU A 34 -9.57 7.77 4.17
N ALA A 35 -9.38 9.04 3.80
CA ALA A 35 -10.21 9.70 2.81
C ALA A 35 -10.04 9.07 1.42
N LYS A 36 -8.82 8.72 1.04
CA LYS A 36 -8.53 8.04 -0.24
C LYS A 36 -9.19 6.66 -0.30
N LEU A 37 -9.19 5.92 0.79
CA LEU A 37 -9.80 4.59 0.86
C LEU A 37 -11.32 4.64 1.09
N GLN A 38 -11.88 5.80 1.44
CA GLN A 38 -13.31 6.00 1.68
C GLN A 38 -13.88 5.10 2.79
N ILE A 39 -13.10 4.89 3.84
CA ILE A 39 -13.45 4.00 4.95
C ILE A 39 -13.59 4.70 6.31
N ALA A 40 -13.38 6.01 6.36
CA ALA A 40 -13.39 6.75 7.62
C ALA A 40 -14.71 6.60 8.39
N GLU A 41 -15.85 6.72 7.71
CA GLU A 41 -17.16 6.58 8.32
C GLU A 41 -17.39 5.17 8.88
N LEU A 42 -16.99 4.14 8.13
CA LEU A 42 -17.11 2.76 8.55
C LEU A 42 -16.29 2.49 9.82
N LEU A 43 -15.06 2.99 9.85
CA LEU A 43 -14.18 2.82 11.01
C LEU A 43 -14.74 3.51 12.24
N GLU A 44 -15.27 4.72 12.08
CA GLU A 44 -15.92 5.45 13.16
C GLU A 44 -17.16 4.73 13.67
N GLU A 45 -18.02 4.28 12.75
CA GLU A 45 -19.25 3.50 13.09
C GLU A 45 -18.92 2.24 13.88
N LYS A 46 -17.85 1.54 13.50
CA LYS A 46 -17.41 0.30 14.16
C LYS A 46 -16.53 0.55 15.38
N GLN A 47 -16.26 1.80 15.72
CA GLN A 47 -15.39 2.17 16.85
C GLN A 47 -14.01 1.55 16.78
N ILE A 48 -13.43 1.53 15.57
CA ILE A 48 -12.09 1.02 15.31
C ILE A 48 -11.10 2.17 15.38
N GLU A 49 -10.10 2.07 16.25
CA GLU A 49 -8.95 2.97 16.27
C GLU A 49 -7.98 2.55 15.17
N VAL A 50 -7.57 3.50 14.34
CA VAL A 50 -6.76 3.23 13.16
C VAL A 50 -5.36 3.81 13.31
N VAL A 51 -4.37 3.01 12.92
CA VAL A 51 -3.00 3.47 12.71
C VAL A 51 -2.73 3.47 11.20
N PRO A 52 -2.90 4.61 10.52
CA PRO A 52 -2.65 4.67 9.08
C PRO A 52 -1.14 4.66 8.81
N THR A 53 -0.73 3.88 7.81
CA THR A 53 0.68 3.80 7.42
C THR A 53 0.92 4.52 6.09
N LEU A 54 0.69 3.84 4.97
CA LEU A 54 0.93 4.39 3.63
C LEU A 54 -0.16 3.91 2.66
N TYR A 55 -0.62 4.84 1.84
CA TYR A 55 -1.45 4.58 0.67
C TYR A 55 -0.62 4.91 -0.58
N ALA A 56 -0.49 3.95 -1.48
CA ALA A 56 0.23 4.14 -2.74
C ALA A 56 -0.50 3.39 -3.85
N HIS A 57 -1.13 4.12 -4.75
CA HIS A 57 -1.87 3.55 -5.88
C HIS A 57 -1.34 4.14 -7.19
N ALA A 58 -1.05 3.29 -8.17
CA ALA A 58 -0.67 3.69 -9.50
C ALA A 58 -1.62 3.10 -10.53
N LEU A 59 -1.73 3.76 -11.68
CA LEU A 59 -2.46 3.23 -12.82
C LEU A 59 -1.74 1.99 -13.38
N PRO A 60 -2.47 1.09 -14.06
CA PRO A 60 -1.85 -0.07 -14.71
C PRO A 60 -0.71 0.34 -15.64
N GLY A 61 0.38 -0.40 -15.60
CA GLY A 61 1.58 -0.08 -16.37
C GLY A 61 2.61 -1.19 -16.32
N GLY A 62 3.89 -0.87 -16.47
CA GLY A 62 4.98 -1.81 -16.39
C GLY A 62 5.31 -2.25 -14.96
N PRO A 63 6.29 -3.14 -14.82
CA PRO A 63 6.73 -3.57 -13.49
C PRO A 63 7.16 -2.40 -12.63
N VAL A 64 6.92 -2.49 -11.33
CA VAL A 64 7.37 -1.47 -10.39
C VAL A 64 8.88 -1.58 -10.22
N ALA A 65 9.60 -0.46 -10.27
CA ALA A 65 11.04 -0.45 -10.02
C ALA A 65 11.33 -0.99 -8.63
N LYS A 66 12.30 -1.93 -8.54
CA LYS A 66 12.59 -2.65 -7.29
C LYS A 66 12.89 -1.72 -6.12
N ALA A 67 13.76 -0.74 -6.31
CA ALA A 67 14.12 0.19 -5.23
C ALA A 67 12.91 0.99 -4.74
N ASP A 68 12.06 1.43 -5.66
CA ASP A 68 10.85 2.19 -5.32
C ASP A 68 9.83 1.31 -4.60
N TYR A 69 9.67 0.05 -5.05
CA TYR A 69 8.81 -0.92 -4.37
C TYR A 69 9.27 -1.15 -2.92
N LEU A 70 10.56 -1.39 -2.73
CA LEU A 70 11.10 -1.64 -1.38
C LEU A 70 10.91 -0.43 -0.45
N GLU A 71 11.04 0.78 -0.99
CA GLU A 71 10.77 2.01 -0.24
C GLU A 71 9.30 2.12 0.16
N LEU A 72 8.36 1.87 -0.76
CA LEU A 72 6.92 1.95 -0.49
C LEU A 72 6.47 0.85 0.47
N ALA A 73 6.88 -0.38 0.23
CA ALA A 73 6.55 -1.51 1.10
C ALA A 73 7.16 -1.32 2.49
N GLY A 74 8.39 -0.82 2.56
CA GLY A 74 9.04 -0.47 3.82
C GLY A 74 8.30 0.61 4.59
N GLY A 75 7.71 1.58 3.90
CA GLY A 75 6.88 2.62 4.51
C GLY A 75 5.65 2.05 5.21
N ILE A 76 5.05 1.00 4.66
CA ILE A 76 3.94 0.29 5.31
C ILE A 76 4.44 -0.49 6.52
N VAL A 77 5.45 -1.33 6.33
CA VAL A 77 5.98 -2.20 7.38
C VAL A 77 6.50 -1.38 8.58
N ASP A 78 7.28 -0.34 8.31
CA ASP A 78 7.86 0.51 9.36
C ASP A 78 6.79 1.36 10.06
N GLY A 79 5.68 1.61 9.40
CA GLY A 79 4.55 2.34 9.97
C GLY A 79 3.69 1.53 10.93
N VAL A 80 3.82 0.19 10.94
CA VAL A 80 3.06 -0.67 11.86
C VAL A 80 3.76 -0.70 13.22
N PRO A 81 3.09 -0.27 14.31
CA PRO A 81 3.69 -0.34 15.64
C PRO A 81 4.02 -1.78 16.04
N VAL A 82 5.11 -1.96 16.79
CA VAL A 82 5.54 -3.28 17.28
C VAL A 82 4.56 -3.82 18.32
N GLU A 83 3.94 -2.94 19.10
CA GLU A 83 3.04 -3.30 20.19
C GLU A 83 1.75 -2.48 20.12
N GLY A 84 0.70 -2.97 20.77
CA GLY A 84 -0.56 -2.27 20.92
C GLY A 84 -1.47 -2.33 19.68
N ILE A 85 -1.19 -3.23 18.76
CA ILE A 85 -1.98 -3.46 17.55
C ILE A 85 -2.73 -4.80 17.68
N ASP A 86 -4.03 -4.78 17.39
CA ASP A 86 -4.86 -5.97 17.37
C ASP A 86 -4.85 -6.67 16.02
N GLY A 87 -4.55 -5.94 14.95
CA GLY A 87 -4.48 -6.51 13.62
C GLY A 87 -3.94 -5.54 12.58
N VAL A 88 -3.72 -6.05 11.38
CA VAL A 88 -3.27 -5.29 10.22
C VAL A 88 -4.23 -5.54 9.07
N TRP A 89 -4.71 -4.48 8.44
CA TRP A 89 -5.51 -4.56 7.23
C TRP A 89 -4.73 -4.00 6.05
N LEU A 90 -4.53 -4.84 5.04
CA LEU A 90 -3.82 -4.46 3.82
C LEU A 90 -4.76 -4.52 2.63
N TYR A 91 -4.83 -3.45 1.87
CA TYR A 91 -5.56 -3.40 0.62
C TYR A 91 -4.56 -3.48 -0.54
N LEU A 92 -4.42 -4.68 -1.09
CA LEU A 92 -3.48 -5.00 -2.17
C LEU A 92 -4.26 -5.39 -3.43
N HIS A 93 -3.60 -5.38 -4.58
CA HIS A 93 -4.25 -5.68 -5.87
C HIS A 93 -4.22 -7.15 -6.24
N GLY A 94 -3.12 -7.83 -5.99
CA GLY A 94 -2.90 -9.23 -6.39
C GLY A 94 -2.25 -9.41 -7.77
N ALA A 95 -2.03 -8.34 -8.50
CA ALA A 95 -1.45 -8.38 -9.85
C ALA A 95 -0.24 -7.44 -10.01
N MET A 96 0.40 -7.07 -8.91
CA MET A 96 1.58 -6.22 -8.95
C MET A 96 2.83 -7.03 -9.33
N CYS A 97 3.50 -6.60 -10.40
CA CYS A 97 4.78 -7.15 -10.82
C CYS A 97 5.90 -6.18 -10.44
N VAL A 98 6.94 -6.69 -9.79
CA VAL A 98 8.08 -5.90 -9.36
C VAL A 98 9.34 -6.38 -10.07
N GLU A 99 10.12 -5.46 -10.61
CA GLU A 99 11.39 -5.72 -11.25
C GLU A 99 12.29 -6.58 -10.36
N GLY A 100 12.74 -7.73 -10.85
CA GLY A 100 13.65 -8.62 -10.15
C GLY A 100 13.06 -9.40 -8.97
N ILE A 101 11.79 -9.21 -8.63
CA ILE A 101 11.10 -9.89 -7.52
C ILE A 101 9.96 -10.78 -8.02
N GLY A 102 9.18 -10.30 -9.01
CA GLY A 102 7.96 -10.95 -9.47
C GLY A 102 6.74 -10.39 -8.76
N SER A 103 5.96 -11.22 -8.07
CA SER A 103 4.76 -10.77 -7.35
C SER A 103 5.13 -9.94 -6.12
N GLY A 104 4.72 -8.66 -6.12
CA GLY A 104 4.94 -7.76 -4.99
C GLY A 104 4.08 -8.12 -3.78
N GLU A 105 2.87 -8.64 -4.02
CA GLU A 105 1.96 -9.02 -2.94
C GLU A 105 2.46 -10.25 -2.20
N ALA A 106 3.20 -11.13 -2.87
CA ALA A 106 3.75 -12.35 -2.26
C ALA A 106 5.06 -12.11 -1.52
N TYR A 107 5.74 -11.01 -1.81
CA TYR A 107 7.02 -10.68 -1.19
C TYR A 107 6.83 -10.18 0.24
#